data_8c759a13234f076af4939c52ac3c4f2e
#
_entry.id   8c759a13234f076af4939c52ac3c4f2e
#
_cell.length_a   1.000
_cell.length_b   1.000
_cell.length_c   1.000
_cell.angle_alpha   90.00
_cell.angle_beta   90.00
_cell.angle_gamma   90.00
#
_symmetry.space_group_name_H-M   'P 1'
#
loop_
_entity.id
_entity.type
_entity.pdbx_description
1 polymer ?
#
loop_
_entity_poly.entity_id
_entity_poly.type
_entity_poly.pdbx_seq_one_letter_code
_entity_poly.pdbx_strand_id
1 'polypeptide(L)'
;MSEVLSGQAISAEKQYLASSADLSTKAKSNLTKLAAWINDRNLPFLITSIGMIVMLLWAGSYKMTAPGAEGIVPLVSNSPLIWWHFRLFGPYIGSDIIGLTEITAAILIIAGYVRPKAGIIGGLIVALMFFITSTMVITTPSAIISVPGIHGMRYMSFLGLFLFKDVISLGVSFYLISYFGKKAIICEDKSNN
;
A
#
# COMPACT_ATOMS: atom_id res chain seq x y z
N MET A 1 -35.39 -48.17 32.90
CA MET A 1 -35.96 -46.91 32.31
C MET A 1 -34.95 -45.77 32.32
N SER A 2 -34.04 -45.68 33.27
CA SER A 2 -32.96 -44.65 33.31
C SER A 2 -31.84 -44.80 32.26
N GLU A 3 -31.47 -46.01 31.90
CA GLU A 3 -30.38 -46.26 30.91
C GLU A 3 -30.77 -45.88 29.46
N VAL A 4 -32.03 -46.03 29.08
CA VAL A 4 -32.53 -45.67 27.74
C VAL A 4 -32.53 -44.14 27.56
N LEU A 5 -32.86 -43.40 28.58
CA LEU A 5 -32.86 -41.93 28.55
C LEU A 5 -31.43 -41.36 28.48
N SER A 6 -30.48 -41.99 29.17
CA SER A 6 -29.05 -41.57 29.09
C SER A 6 -28.46 -41.85 27.70
N GLY A 7 -28.81 -42.96 27.06
CA GLY A 7 -28.35 -43.28 25.69
C GLY A 7 -28.90 -42.31 24.61
N GLN A 8 -30.15 -41.87 24.78
CA GLN A 8 -30.74 -40.89 23.84
C GLN A 8 -30.13 -39.50 24.01
N ALA A 9 -29.84 -39.05 25.23
CA ALA A 9 -29.18 -37.79 25.50
C ALA A 9 -27.74 -37.72 24.91
N ILE A 10 -26.96 -38.78 25.10
CA ILE A 10 -25.61 -38.91 24.54
C ILE A 10 -25.63 -38.94 23.02
N SER A 11 -26.63 -39.56 22.41
CA SER A 11 -26.80 -39.59 20.95
C SER A 11 -27.12 -38.22 20.37
N ALA A 12 -28.05 -37.49 21.02
CA ALA A 12 -28.44 -36.11 20.64
C ALA A 12 -27.24 -35.14 20.73
N GLU A 13 -26.46 -35.23 21.81
CA GLU A 13 -25.28 -34.40 22.04
C GLU A 13 -24.18 -34.68 20.95
N LYS A 14 -23.93 -35.93 20.62
CA LYS A 14 -23.00 -36.30 19.55
C LYS A 14 -23.46 -35.78 18.19
N GLN A 15 -24.75 -35.82 17.92
CA GLN A 15 -25.32 -35.32 16.66
C GLN A 15 -25.24 -33.80 16.57
N TYR A 16 -25.45 -33.09 17.67
CA TYR A 16 -25.29 -31.65 17.75
C TYR A 16 -23.84 -31.21 17.53
N LEU A 17 -22.88 -31.90 18.19
CA LEU A 17 -21.44 -31.65 18.02
C LEU A 17 -20.97 -31.93 16.60
N ALA A 18 -21.43 -33.01 15.98
CA ALA A 18 -21.12 -33.34 14.59
C ALA A 18 -21.66 -32.27 13.62
N SER A 19 -22.90 -31.83 13.82
CA SER A 19 -23.52 -30.77 13.01
C SER A 19 -22.80 -29.43 13.15
N SER A 20 -22.41 -29.04 14.36
CA SER A 20 -21.66 -27.80 14.60
C SER A 20 -20.26 -27.82 14.00
N ALA A 21 -19.58 -28.98 14.05
CA ALA A 21 -18.27 -29.18 13.41
C ALA A 21 -18.35 -29.11 11.87
N ASP A 22 -19.39 -29.68 11.27
CA ASP A 22 -19.63 -29.64 9.83
C ASP A 22 -19.91 -28.21 9.34
N LEU A 23 -20.74 -27.47 10.05
CA LEU A 23 -21.00 -26.04 9.76
C LEU A 23 -19.73 -25.20 9.85
N SER A 24 -18.89 -25.42 10.87
CA SER A 24 -17.60 -24.71 11.01
C SER A 24 -16.63 -25.06 9.87
N THR A 25 -16.55 -26.32 9.48
CA THR A 25 -15.69 -26.77 8.37
C THR A 25 -16.18 -26.23 7.03
N LYS A 26 -17.51 -26.16 6.82
CA LYS A 26 -18.12 -25.59 5.61
C LYS A 26 -17.92 -24.08 5.52
N ALA A 27 -18.00 -23.36 6.62
CA ALA A 27 -17.72 -21.92 6.69
C ALA A 27 -16.23 -21.62 6.37
N LYS A 28 -15.30 -22.37 6.95
CA LYS A 28 -13.86 -22.30 6.60
C LYS A 28 -13.62 -22.57 5.12
N SER A 29 -14.29 -23.56 4.54
CA SER A 29 -14.18 -23.87 3.11
C SER A 29 -14.64 -22.71 2.22
N ASN A 30 -15.69 -21.99 2.58
CA ASN A 30 -16.19 -20.86 1.80
C ASN A 30 -15.26 -19.65 1.87
N LEU A 31 -14.72 -19.33 3.04
CA LEU A 31 -13.72 -18.25 3.21
C LEU A 31 -12.43 -18.57 2.44
N THR A 32 -11.97 -19.81 2.50
CA THR A 32 -10.78 -20.25 1.76
C THR A 32 -11.00 -20.18 0.25
N LYS A 33 -12.18 -20.57 -0.25
CA LYS A 33 -12.53 -20.44 -1.67
C LYS A 33 -12.58 -18.98 -2.12
N LEU A 34 -13.13 -18.09 -1.30
CA LEU A 34 -13.11 -16.64 -1.57
C LEU A 34 -11.68 -16.11 -1.66
N ALA A 35 -10.82 -16.46 -0.70
CA ALA A 35 -9.42 -16.05 -0.70
C ALA A 35 -8.66 -16.59 -1.93
N ALA A 36 -8.89 -17.85 -2.31
CA ALA A 36 -8.33 -18.44 -3.52
C ALA A 36 -8.81 -17.69 -4.78
N TRP A 37 -10.10 -17.42 -4.89
CA TRP A 37 -10.67 -16.69 -6.01
C TRP A 37 -10.08 -15.29 -6.17
N ILE A 38 -9.89 -14.55 -5.06
CA ILE A 38 -9.23 -13.22 -5.05
C ILE A 38 -7.80 -13.34 -5.58
N ASN A 39 -7.06 -14.35 -5.13
CA ASN A 39 -5.69 -14.61 -5.57
C ASN A 39 -5.61 -15.01 -7.05
N ASP A 40 -6.46 -15.93 -7.50
CA ASP A 40 -6.48 -16.45 -8.88
C ASP A 40 -6.82 -15.37 -9.92
N ARG A 41 -7.60 -14.37 -9.50
CA ARG A 41 -7.92 -13.19 -10.32
C ARG A 41 -6.85 -12.08 -10.24
N ASN A 42 -5.78 -12.29 -9.48
CA ASN A 42 -4.74 -11.28 -9.23
C ASN A 42 -5.31 -9.93 -8.74
N LEU A 43 -6.46 -9.95 -8.04
CA LEU A 43 -7.11 -8.71 -7.58
C LEU A 43 -6.22 -7.84 -6.70
N PRO A 44 -5.38 -8.38 -5.78
CA PRO A 44 -4.47 -7.56 -4.99
C PRO A 44 -3.51 -6.75 -5.87
N PHE A 45 -2.93 -7.38 -6.89
CA PHE A 45 -2.05 -6.70 -7.84
C PHE A 45 -2.81 -5.64 -8.66
N LEU A 46 -3.97 -6.00 -9.19
CA LEU A 46 -4.75 -5.10 -10.03
C LEU A 46 -5.19 -3.84 -9.26
N ILE A 47 -5.75 -4.01 -8.07
CA ILE A 47 -6.23 -2.90 -7.25
C ILE A 47 -5.07 -2.02 -6.78
N THR A 48 -4.00 -2.61 -6.27
CA THR A 48 -2.85 -1.84 -5.76
C THR A 48 -2.09 -1.12 -6.87
N SER A 49 -1.90 -1.74 -8.03
CA SER A 49 -1.19 -1.10 -9.15
C SER A 49 -2.03 0.01 -9.79
N ILE A 50 -3.33 -0.17 -10.00
CA ILE A 50 -4.21 0.89 -10.51
C ILE A 50 -4.27 2.05 -9.52
N GLY A 51 -4.48 1.77 -8.23
CA GLY A 51 -4.49 2.79 -7.19
C GLY A 51 -3.18 3.57 -7.12
N MET A 52 -2.04 2.88 -7.22
CA MET A 52 -0.72 3.52 -7.25
C MET A 52 -0.54 4.41 -8.48
N ILE A 53 -0.90 3.93 -9.68
CA ILE A 53 -0.81 4.69 -10.93
C ILE A 53 -1.66 5.97 -10.84
N VAL A 54 -2.93 5.85 -10.44
CA VAL A 54 -3.85 7.00 -10.31
C VAL A 54 -3.31 8.00 -9.31
N MET A 55 -2.84 7.54 -8.14
CA MET A 55 -2.28 8.41 -7.11
C MET A 55 -1.04 9.16 -7.60
N LEU A 56 -0.11 8.48 -8.27
CA LEU A 56 1.13 9.09 -8.79
C LEU A 56 0.83 10.10 -9.90
N LEU A 57 -0.07 9.78 -10.84
CA LEU A 57 -0.45 10.71 -11.90
C LEU A 57 -1.14 11.95 -11.32
N TRP A 58 -2.07 11.76 -10.37
CA TRP A 58 -2.78 12.87 -9.76
C TRP A 58 -1.86 13.75 -8.89
N ALA A 59 -1.11 13.14 -7.98
CA ALA A 59 -0.21 13.86 -7.10
C ALA A 59 0.94 14.53 -7.87
N GLY A 60 1.51 13.84 -8.88
CA GLY A 60 2.54 14.38 -9.74
C GLY A 60 2.06 15.61 -10.51
N SER A 61 0.90 15.51 -11.16
CA SER A 61 0.30 16.62 -11.89
C SER A 61 -0.02 17.81 -10.97
N TYR A 62 -0.53 17.55 -9.76
CA TYR A 62 -0.84 18.60 -8.80
C TYR A 62 0.42 19.35 -8.33
N LYS A 63 1.54 18.64 -8.13
CA LYS A 63 2.82 19.25 -7.74
C LYS A 63 3.39 20.20 -8.79
N MET A 64 2.98 20.07 -10.05
CA MET A 64 3.35 20.97 -11.14
C MET A 64 2.49 22.25 -11.18
N THR A 65 1.61 22.46 -10.23
CA THR A 65 0.83 23.67 -10.05
C THR A 65 1.40 24.54 -8.92
N ALA A 66 1.18 25.86 -8.98
CA ALA A 66 1.66 26.76 -7.91
C ALA A 66 1.14 26.34 -6.51
N PRO A 67 -0.17 26.06 -6.29
CA PRO A 67 -0.66 25.60 -5.00
C PRO A 67 -0.05 24.26 -4.56
N GLY A 68 0.22 23.35 -5.50
CA GLY A 68 0.86 22.07 -5.22
C GLY A 68 2.31 22.22 -4.79
N ALA A 69 3.06 23.10 -5.46
CA ALA A 69 4.44 23.43 -5.11
C ALA A 69 4.52 24.07 -3.71
N GLU A 70 3.68 25.06 -3.43
CA GLU A 70 3.63 25.74 -2.13
C GLU A 70 3.23 24.78 -1.00
N GLY A 71 2.29 23.86 -1.27
CA GLY A 71 1.82 22.87 -0.29
C GLY A 71 2.89 21.90 0.19
N ILE A 72 3.91 21.61 -0.61
CA ILE A 72 4.99 20.67 -0.23
C ILE A 72 6.23 21.38 0.34
N VAL A 73 6.32 22.73 0.30
CA VAL A 73 7.46 23.48 0.87
C VAL A 73 7.74 23.10 2.32
N PRO A 74 6.76 23.11 3.25
CA PRO A 74 7.03 22.77 4.64
C PRO A 74 7.47 21.30 4.82
N LEU A 75 7.06 20.40 3.94
CA LEU A 75 7.44 19.00 4.00
C LEU A 75 8.89 18.80 3.57
N VAL A 76 9.26 19.33 2.40
CA VAL A 76 10.60 19.22 1.84
C VAL A 76 11.62 19.97 2.71
N SER A 77 11.29 21.17 3.15
CA SER A 77 12.21 22.03 3.96
C SER A 77 12.54 21.43 5.32
N ASN A 78 11.63 20.65 5.92
CA ASN A 78 11.85 19.96 7.20
C ASN A 78 12.43 18.55 7.05
N SER A 79 12.59 18.03 5.83
CA SER A 79 13.11 16.68 5.60
C SER A 79 14.63 16.66 5.55
N PRO A 80 15.33 15.93 6.43
CA PRO A 80 16.78 15.84 6.41
C PRO A 80 17.32 15.15 5.14
N LEU A 81 16.49 14.40 4.44
CA LEU A 81 16.89 13.64 3.25
C LEU A 81 16.80 14.46 1.97
N ILE A 82 15.89 15.46 1.88
CA ILE A 82 15.61 16.16 0.62
C ILE A 82 15.56 17.69 0.72
N TRP A 83 15.80 18.31 1.91
CA TRP A 83 15.76 19.77 2.10
C TRP A 83 16.65 20.53 1.10
N TRP A 84 17.80 19.95 0.72
CA TRP A 84 18.76 20.50 -0.22
C TRP A 84 18.18 20.69 -1.62
N HIS A 85 17.19 19.88 -1.99
CA HIS A 85 16.55 19.91 -3.31
C HIS A 85 15.90 21.25 -3.61
N PHE A 86 15.13 21.80 -2.65
CA PHE A 86 14.52 23.12 -2.80
C PHE A 86 15.52 24.28 -2.65
N ARG A 87 16.62 24.06 -1.96
CA ARG A 87 17.71 25.05 -1.94
C ARG A 87 18.43 25.17 -3.28
N LEU A 88 18.52 24.07 -4.01
CA LEU A 88 19.22 24.01 -5.30
C LEU A 88 18.33 24.48 -6.46
N PHE A 89 17.08 24.03 -6.51
CA PHE A 89 16.18 24.24 -7.66
C PHE A 89 15.08 25.29 -7.37
N GLY A 90 14.91 25.68 -6.14
CA GLY A 90 13.77 26.50 -5.69
C GLY A 90 12.48 25.67 -5.55
N PRO A 91 11.41 26.25 -4.94
CA PRO A 91 10.19 25.50 -4.65
C PRO A 91 9.44 25.05 -5.91
N TYR A 92 9.31 25.89 -6.90
CA TYR A 92 8.50 25.60 -8.10
C TYR A 92 9.18 24.57 -9.00
N ILE A 93 10.41 24.85 -9.44
CA ILE A 93 11.17 23.91 -10.30
C ILE A 93 11.43 22.59 -9.55
N GLY A 94 11.77 22.66 -8.26
CA GLY A 94 11.95 21.47 -7.44
C GLY A 94 10.69 20.64 -7.32
N SER A 95 9.52 21.28 -7.20
CA SER A 95 8.23 20.58 -7.20
C SER A 95 7.92 19.93 -8.55
N ASP A 96 8.22 20.62 -9.65
CA ASP A 96 8.05 20.08 -11.02
C ASP A 96 8.89 18.83 -11.22
N ILE A 97 10.14 18.82 -10.76
CA ILE A 97 11.03 17.65 -10.84
C ILE A 97 10.45 16.47 -10.05
N ILE A 98 9.93 16.72 -8.84
CA ILE A 98 9.28 15.68 -8.03
C ILE A 98 8.03 15.16 -8.75
N GLY A 99 7.18 16.05 -9.25
CA GLY A 99 5.97 15.69 -9.99
C GLY A 99 6.27 14.88 -11.25
N LEU A 100 7.26 15.29 -12.02
CA LEU A 100 7.71 14.57 -13.22
C LEU A 100 8.26 13.17 -12.87
N THR A 101 8.95 13.04 -11.75
CA THR A 101 9.44 11.74 -11.25
C THR A 101 8.28 10.81 -10.91
N GLU A 102 7.20 11.33 -10.27
CA GLU A 102 5.98 10.56 -9.97
C GLU A 102 5.29 10.08 -11.25
N ILE A 103 5.10 10.99 -12.22
CA ILE A 103 4.48 10.66 -13.52
C ILE A 103 5.32 9.62 -14.27
N THR A 104 6.63 9.78 -14.29
CA THR A 104 7.55 8.81 -14.93
C THR A 104 7.44 7.44 -14.28
N ALA A 105 7.40 7.38 -12.95
CA ALA A 105 7.23 6.12 -12.23
C ALA A 105 5.88 5.46 -12.55
N ALA A 106 4.79 6.23 -12.64
CA ALA A 106 3.49 5.73 -13.05
C ALA A 106 3.52 5.12 -14.47
N ILE A 107 4.16 5.81 -15.41
CA ILE A 107 4.33 5.31 -16.80
C ILE A 107 5.13 4.01 -16.81
N LEU A 108 6.20 3.91 -16.01
CA LEU A 108 7.00 2.70 -15.90
C LEU A 108 6.23 1.53 -15.28
N ILE A 109 5.35 1.77 -14.30
CA ILE A 109 4.47 0.75 -13.74
C ILE A 109 3.47 0.28 -14.81
N ILE A 110 2.87 1.19 -15.59
CA ILE A 110 2.00 0.85 -16.72
C ILE A 110 2.78 0.00 -17.74
N ALA A 111 3.96 0.43 -18.14
CA ALA A 111 4.81 -0.33 -19.06
C ALA A 111 5.18 -1.72 -18.51
N GLY A 112 5.21 -1.89 -17.19
CA GLY A 112 5.46 -3.15 -16.49
C GLY A 112 4.42 -4.25 -16.81
N TYR A 113 3.21 -3.89 -17.20
CA TYR A 113 2.21 -4.86 -17.63
C TYR A 113 2.64 -5.63 -18.88
N VAL A 114 3.41 -4.99 -19.76
CA VAL A 114 3.96 -5.57 -21.00
C VAL A 114 5.41 -5.98 -20.81
N ARG A 115 6.20 -5.12 -20.19
CA ARG A 115 7.66 -5.29 -19.96
C ARG A 115 7.94 -5.30 -18.45
N PRO A 116 7.96 -6.48 -17.80
CA PRO A 116 8.08 -6.56 -16.34
C PRO A 116 9.28 -5.82 -15.75
N LYS A 117 10.42 -5.77 -16.45
CA LYS A 117 11.61 -5.00 -16.02
C LYS A 117 11.33 -3.51 -15.85
N ALA A 118 10.50 -2.91 -16.72
CA ALA A 118 10.08 -1.51 -16.56
C ALA A 118 9.27 -1.32 -15.28
N GLY A 119 8.38 -2.25 -14.96
CA GLY A 119 7.61 -2.24 -13.71
C GLY A 119 8.48 -2.34 -12.46
N ILE A 120 9.58 -3.11 -12.51
CA ILE A 120 10.56 -3.17 -11.41
C ILE A 120 11.21 -1.80 -11.21
N ILE A 121 11.66 -1.15 -12.30
CA ILE A 121 12.29 0.18 -12.22
C ILE A 121 11.30 1.20 -11.67
N GLY A 122 10.06 1.23 -12.18
CA GLY A 122 9.00 2.09 -11.66
C GLY A 122 8.76 1.87 -10.17
N GLY A 123 8.66 0.61 -9.75
CA GLY A 123 8.51 0.24 -8.34
C GLY A 123 9.67 0.70 -7.46
N LEU A 124 10.92 0.61 -7.93
CA LEU A 124 12.10 1.09 -7.18
C LEU A 124 12.10 2.62 -7.01
N ILE A 125 11.75 3.37 -8.07
CA ILE A 125 11.60 4.83 -7.98
C ILE A 125 10.55 5.19 -6.92
N VAL A 126 9.38 4.56 -6.98
CA VAL A 126 8.28 4.79 -6.05
C VAL A 126 8.66 4.39 -4.62
N ALA A 127 9.36 3.27 -4.44
CA ALA A 127 9.84 2.84 -3.13
C ALA A 127 10.80 3.86 -2.50
N LEU A 128 11.73 4.40 -3.28
CA LEU A 128 12.65 5.45 -2.82
C LEU A 128 11.89 6.72 -2.45
N MET A 129 10.94 7.14 -3.28
CA MET A 129 10.13 8.33 -3.03
C MET A 129 9.31 8.18 -1.74
N PHE A 130 8.58 7.08 -1.58
CA PHE A 130 7.77 6.87 -0.39
C PHE A 130 8.60 6.57 0.86
N PHE A 131 9.80 6.03 0.72
CA PHE A 131 10.73 5.97 1.84
C PHE A 131 11.07 7.37 2.36
N ILE A 132 11.43 8.30 1.46
CA ILE A 132 11.75 9.69 1.82
C ILE A 132 10.52 10.35 2.45
N THR A 133 9.34 10.29 1.81
CA THR A 133 8.13 10.96 2.30
C THR A 133 7.58 10.34 3.58
N SER A 134 7.76 9.04 3.81
CA SER A 134 7.42 8.37 5.07
C SER A 134 8.20 8.96 6.25
N THR A 135 9.46 9.35 6.05
CA THR A 135 10.26 10.00 7.11
C THR A 135 9.71 11.38 7.49
N MET A 136 9.00 12.05 6.57
CA MET A 136 8.42 13.36 6.81
C MET A 136 7.32 13.36 7.87
N VAL A 137 6.68 12.21 8.15
CA VAL A 137 5.73 12.05 9.26
C VAL A 137 6.37 12.45 10.60
N ILE A 138 7.65 12.12 10.77
CA ILE A 138 8.40 12.35 12.01
C ILE A 138 9.08 13.71 11.97
N THR A 139 9.57 14.15 10.81
CA THR A 139 10.40 15.35 10.67
C THR A 139 9.61 16.63 10.46
N THR A 140 8.30 16.55 10.11
CA THR A 140 7.45 17.72 9.91
C THR A 140 6.73 18.07 11.22
N PRO A 141 7.01 19.21 11.86
CA PRO A 141 6.46 19.56 13.18
C PRO A 141 4.92 19.59 13.22
N SER A 142 4.28 20.03 12.13
CA SER A 142 2.82 20.10 12.01
C SER A 142 2.12 18.75 11.75
N ALA A 143 2.89 17.69 11.54
CA ALA A 143 2.32 16.35 11.36
C ALA A 143 1.79 15.72 12.65
N ILE A 144 2.31 16.18 13.81
CA ILE A 144 1.93 15.68 15.13
C ILE A 144 1.46 16.87 15.99
N ILE A 145 0.28 16.75 16.56
CA ILE A 145 -0.34 17.78 17.39
C ILE A 145 -0.67 17.25 18.80
N SER A 146 -0.66 18.16 19.77
CA SER A 146 -1.20 17.91 21.11
C SER A 146 -2.65 18.37 21.15
N VAL A 147 -3.56 17.51 21.63
CA VAL A 147 -4.98 17.87 21.75
C VAL A 147 -5.22 18.51 23.12
N PRO A 148 -5.84 19.70 23.19
CA PRO A 148 -6.18 20.35 24.45
C PRO A 148 -7.07 19.45 25.31
N GLY A 149 -6.79 19.38 26.61
CA GLY A 149 -7.57 18.58 27.57
C GLY A 149 -7.12 17.12 27.75
N ILE A 150 -6.22 16.63 26.92
CA ILE A 150 -5.65 15.27 27.04
C ILE A 150 -4.14 15.41 27.28
N HIS A 151 -3.73 15.45 28.54
CA HIS A 151 -2.33 15.61 28.91
C HIS A 151 -1.46 14.44 28.45
N GLY A 152 -0.36 14.74 27.77
CA GLY A 152 0.68 13.78 27.41
C GLY A 152 0.42 12.92 26.14
N MET A 153 -0.75 13.00 25.52
CA MET A 153 -1.02 12.27 24.27
C MET A 153 -0.80 13.14 23.04
N ARG A 154 -0.05 12.61 22.10
CA ARG A 154 0.19 13.22 20.78
C ARG A 154 -0.59 12.45 19.72
N TYR A 155 -1.22 13.18 18.83
CA TYR A 155 -2.02 12.62 17.73
C TYR A 155 -1.48 13.09 16.38
N MET A 156 -1.69 12.30 15.35
CA MET A 156 -1.44 12.77 13.99
C MET A 156 -2.45 13.84 13.63
N SER A 157 -1.96 14.94 13.09
CA SER A 157 -2.80 15.95 12.43
C SER A 157 -3.38 15.40 11.13
N PHE A 158 -4.26 16.15 10.48
CA PHE A 158 -4.71 15.82 9.13
C PHE A 158 -3.51 15.67 8.16
N LEU A 159 -2.51 16.54 8.27
CA LEU A 159 -1.28 16.44 7.49
C LEU A 159 -0.47 15.18 7.85
N GLY A 160 -0.40 14.83 9.14
CA GLY A 160 0.26 13.59 9.58
C GLY A 160 -0.40 12.34 9.04
N LEU A 161 -1.74 12.27 9.05
CA LEU A 161 -2.50 11.18 8.44
C LEU A 161 -2.30 11.12 6.92
N PHE A 162 -2.26 12.28 6.26
CA PHE A 162 -1.96 12.37 4.83
C PHE A 162 -0.56 11.83 4.51
N LEU A 163 0.44 12.13 5.32
CA LEU A 163 1.80 11.60 5.15
C LEU A 163 1.88 10.10 5.50
N PHE A 164 1.08 9.65 6.47
CA PHE A 164 1.10 8.25 6.89
C PHE A 164 0.66 7.26 5.79
N LYS A 165 -0.17 7.71 4.83
CA LYS A 165 -0.49 6.91 3.64
C LYS A 165 0.76 6.48 2.87
N ASP A 166 1.84 7.26 2.94
CA ASP A 166 3.08 6.98 2.21
C ASP A 166 3.83 5.78 2.79
N VAL A 167 3.64 5.48 4.08
CA VAL A 167 4.12 4.24 4.71
C VAL A 167 3.44 3.02 4.09
N ILE A 168 2.11 3.09 3.87
CA ILE A 168 1.35 2.03 3.20
C ILE A 168 1.78 1.93 1.74
N SER A 169 1.95 3.07 1.07
CA SER A 169 2.39 3.13 -0.33
C SER A 169 3.80 2.55 -0.52
N LEU A 170 4.68 2.71 0.47
CA LEU A 170 5.98 2.05 0.49
C LEU A 170 5.83 0.52 0.49
N GLY A 171 4.96 -0.03 1.31
CA GLY A 171 4.65 -1.47 1.32
C GLY A 171 4.11 -1.96 -0.03
N VAL A 172 3.21 -1.18 -0.63
CA VAL A 172 2.68 -1.47 -1.98
C VAL A 172 3.80 -1.44 -3.03
N SER A 173 4.76 -0.52 -2.93
CA SER A 173 5.90 -0.45 -3.85
C SER A 173 6.72 -1.75 -3.85
N PHE A 174 7.05 -2.28 -2.67
CA PHE A 174 7.75 -3.56 -2.54
C PHE A 174 6.92 -4.73 -3.08
N TYR A 175 5.61 -4.71 -2.89
CA TYR A 175 4.72 -5.71 -3.47
C TYR A 175 4.76 -5.68 -5.01
N LEU A 176 4.71 -4.49 -5.63
CA LEU A 176 4.80 -4.33 -7.08
C LEU A 176 6.15 -4.80 -7.62
N ILE A 177 7.27 -4.45 -6.96
CA ILE A 177 8.62 -4.93 -7.33
C ILE A 177 8.66 -6.46 -7.31
N SER A 178 8.14 -7.08 -6.24
CA SER A 178 8.10 -8.54 -6.11
C SER A 178 7.26 -9.19 -7.21
N TYR A 179 6.09 -8.63 -7.52
CA TYR A 179 5.19 -9.15 -8.55
C TYR A 179 5.84 -9.08 -9.95
N PHE A 180 6.36 -7.89 -10.31
CA PHE A 180 7.04 -7.72 -11.61
C PHE A 180 8.32 -8.54 -11.69
N GLY A 181 9.05 -8.71 -10.58
CA GLY A 181 10.24 -9.56 -10.51
C GLY A 181 9.92 -11.02 -10.84
N LYS A 182 8.90 -11.58 -10.21
CA LYS A 182 8.44 -12.95 -10.52
C LYS A 182 8.03 -13.09 -11.98
N LYS A 183 7.30 -12.11 -12.52
CA LYS A 183 6.89 -12.11 -13.92
C LYS A 183 8.08 -12.00 -14.88
N ALA A 184 9.12 -11.23 -14.54
CA ALA A 184 10.33 -11.09 -15.34
C ALA A 184 11.08 -12.41 -15.44
N ILE A 185 11.26 -13.13 -14.33
CA ILE A 185 11.92 -14.44 -14.30
C ILE A 185 11.21 -15.43 -15.21
N ILE A 186 9.88 -15.53 -15.11
CA ILE A 186 9.07 -16.43 -15.96
C ILE A 186 9.22 -16.08 -17.44
N CYS A 187 9.34 -14.80 -17.81
CA CYS A 187 9.52 -14.39 -19.19
C CYS A 187 10.94 -14.75 -19.71
N GLU A 188 11.96 -14.64 -18.87
CA GLU A 188 13.35 -15.01 -19.22
C GLU A 188 13.51 -16.52 -19.44
N ASP A 189 12.93 -17.34 -18.57
CA ASP A 189 12.95 -18.79 -18.69
C ASP A 189 12.30 -19.27 -19.99
N LYS A 190 11.22 -18.62 -20.43
CA LYS A 190 10.55 -18.92 -21.70
C LYS A 190 11.32 -18.49 -22.95
N SER A 191 12.23 -17.52 -22.82
CA SER A 191 13.07 -17.05 -23.93
C SER A 191 14.30 -17.91 -24.15
N ASN A 192 14.70 -18.66 -23.13
CA ASN A 192 15.91 -19.50 -23.15
C ASN A 192 15.62 -20.98 -23.50
N ASN A 193 14.35 -21.36 -23.61
CA ASN A 193 13.85 -22.68 -24.06
C ASN A 193 13.21 -22.57 -25.44
#